data_c58956102624f308fe614b68d08476c1
#
_entry.id   c58956102624f308fe614b68d08476c1
#
_cell.length_a   1.000
_cell.length_b   1.000
_cell.length_c   1.000
_cell.angle_alpha   90.00
_cell.angle_beta   90.00
_cell.angle_gamma   90.00
#
_symmetry.space_group_name_H-M   'P 1'
#
loop_
_entity.id
_entity.type
_entity.pdbx_description
1 polymer ?
#
loop_
_entity_poly.entity_id
_entity_poly.type
_entity_poly.pdbx_seq_one_letter_code
_entity_poly.pdbx_strand_id
1 'polypeptide(L)'
;MIIVKTEDISSAVKQAKVMIRPGALVLENSLRFSAKKDKLYIRTNSGGIKFITRIPCTCDREVDFMVNIHLISSTLPFFLSKSLEILPDAKKETVLFKSKELQVEIKTIPLAVWASYKIRSVWNIDISVGAETLVSLVNRTSYASDTKDSTDNRAMLNFSVTSDEKGLKVTGLDFYRSATCATGKINDPVENSFTIPTKTLKVILPYLKGTVHLKKYGNEYAISTETMALYGHTPAIDYYDISTLLEKCPEDSVMIDKDCFLRYCEVAAIVNKMKIFINIQEEYLEVSASGNGGKVENKIETKSRVKATYCVNPVFIMDVLKKCPEKKIKMYYSRYSTKPLFFKGDDHIDMVMPIQN
;
A
#
# COMPACT_ATOMS: atom_id res chain seq x y z
N MET A 1 -28.32 2.14 25.78
CA MET A 1 -28.36 1.06 24.74
C MET A 1 -27.87 1.63 23.44
N ILE A 2 -27.12 0.85 22.66
CA ILE A 2 -26.71 1.21 21.28
C ILE A 2 -27.22 0.09 20.39
N ILE A 3 -27.83 0.43 19.26
CA ILE A 3 -28.27 -0.52 18.23
C ILE A 3 -27.53 -0.23 16.93
N VAL A 4 -26.89 -1.26 16.36
CA VAL A 4 -26.13 -1.18 15.10
C VAL A 4 -26.52 -2.32 14.15
N LYS A 5 -26.26 -2.16 12.87
CA LYS A 5 -26.27 -3.30 11.95
C LYS A 5 -25.07 -4.21 12.23
N THR A 6 -25.31 -5.51 12.30
CA THR A 6 -24.26 -6.50 12.62
C THR A 6 -23.15 -6.51 11.57
N GLU A 7 -23.48 -6.35 10.28
CA GLU A 7 -22.49 -6.26 9.21
C GLU A 7 -21.59 -5.03 9.31
N ASP A 8 -22.16 -3.86 9.71
CA ASP A 8 -21.41 -2.61 9.81
C ASP A 8 -20.37 -2.69 10.94
N ILE A 9 -20.78 -3.16 12.14
CA ILE A 9 -19.84 -3.31 13.26
C ILE A 9 -18.79 -4.41 12.99
N SER A 10 -19.17 -5.51 12.34
CA SER A 10 -18.25 -6.57 11.96
C SER A 10 -17.19 -6.05 10.99
N SER A 11 -17.59 -5.29 9.97
CA SER A 11 -16.67 -4.64 9.02
C SER A 11 -15.76 -3.65 9.73
N ALA A 12 -16.29 -2.78 10.58
CA ALA A 12 -15.54 -1.77 11.31
C ALA A 12 -14.50 -2.37 12.27
N VAL A 13 -14.85 -3.42 13.00
CA VAL A 13 -13.94 -4.15 13.89
C VAL A 13 -12.85 -4.88 13.08
N LYS A 14 -13.19 -5.47 11.93
CA LYS A 14 -12.22 -6.09 11.02
C LYS A 14 -11.22 -5.04 10.49
N GLN A 15 -11.68 -3.86 10.08
CA GLN A 15 -10.82 -2.75 9.66
C GLN A 15 -9.87 -2.32 10.79
N ALA A 16 -10.38 -2.16 12.00
CA ALA A 16 -9.56 -1.80 13.16
C ALA A 16 -8.52 -2.87 13.52
N LYS A 17 -8.90 -4.16 13.42
CA LYS A 17 -8.03 -5.30 13.74
C LYS A 17 -6.77 -5.36 12.87
N VAL A 18 -6.89 -5.09 11.57
CA VAL A 18 -5.74 -5.12 10.66
C VAL A 18 -4.75 -3.97 10.88
N MET A 19 -5.13 -2.93 11.63
CA MET A 19 -4.24 -1.83 12.01
C MET A 19 -3.41 -2.14 13.28
N ILE A 20 -3.70 -3.23 13.97
CA ILE A 20 -2.97 -3.63 15.18
C ILE A 20 -1.73 -4.44 14.78
N ARG A 21 -0.59 -4.08 15.35
CA ARG A 21 0.66 -4.81 15.12
C ARG A 21 0.64 -6.17 15.81
N PRO A 22 1.17 -7.22 15.17
CA PRO A 22 1.43 -8.49 15.86
C PRO A 22 2.36 -8.27 17.07
N GLY A 23 2.04 -8.92 18.22
CA GLY A 23 2.82 -8.78 19.45
C GLY A 23 2.60 -7.47 20.22
N ALA A 24 1.59 -6.68 19.84
CA ALA A 24 1.22 -5.46 20.54
C ALA A 24 0.87 -5.71 22.02
N LEU A 25 1.13 -4.72 22.86
CA LEU A 25 0.78 -4.73 24.29
C LEU A 25 -0.76 -4.81 24.47
N VAL A 26 -1.21 -5.21 25.65
CA VAL A 26 -2.66 -5.34 25.96
C VAL A 26 -3.43 -4.07 25.63
N LEU A 27 -2.87 -2.90 25.89
CA LEU A 27 -3.49 -1.60 25.58
C LEU A 27 -3.61 -1.34 24.08
N GLU A 28 -2.61 -1.76 23.30
CA GLU A 28 -2.63 -1.63 21.84
C GLU A 28 -3.59 -2.63 21.17
N ASN A 29 -3.96 -3.70 21.89
CA ASN A 29 -4.96 -4.69 21.49
C ASN A 29 -6.39 -4.28 21.91
N SER A 30 -6.63 -3.00 22.12
CA SER A 30 -7.91 -2.48 22.59
C SER A 30 -8.66 -1.72 21.51
N LEU A 31 -9.98 -1.85 21.49
CA LEU A 31 -10.90 -1.02 20.76
C LEU A 31 -11.68 -0.11 21.72
N ARG A 32 -11.65 1.18 21.44
CA ARG A 32 -12.48 2.16 22.11
C ARG A 32 -13.72 2.45 21.28
N PHE A 33 -14.87 2.25 21.88
CA PHE A 33 -16.19 2.53 21.33
C PHE A 33 -16.74 3.80 21.95
N SER A 34 -17.16 4.76 21.14
CA SER A 34 -17.86 5.95 21.61
C SER A 34 -19.10 6.18 20.76
N ALA A 35 -20.28 6.10 21.33
CA ALA A 35 -21.51 6.43 20.65
C ALA A 35 -21.92 7.87 21.01
N LYS A 36 -22.21 8.65 19.97
CA LYS A 36 -22.65 10.02 20.10
C LYS A 36 -23.65 10.34 18.99
N LYS A 37 -24.85 10.81 19.35
CA LYS A 37 -25.96 11.04 18.43
C LYS A 37 -26.28 9.74 17.67
N ASP A 38 -26.18 9.77 16.35
CA ASP A 38 -26.51 8.71 15.41
C ASP A 38 -25.27 7.93 14.90
N LYS A 39 -24.11 8.10 15.56
CA LYS A 39 -22.83 7.53 15.12
C LYS A 39 -22.12 6.79 16.24
N LEU A 40 -21.63 5.59 15.92
CA LEU A 40 -20.70 4.83 16.74
C LEU A 40 -19.29 4.95 16.15
N TYR A 41 -18.38 5.51 16.93
CA TYR A 41 -16.96 5.63 16.61
C TYR A 41 -16.21 4.46 17.22
N ILE A 42 -15.44 3.77 16.41
CA ILE A 42 -14.56 2.67 16.81
C ILE A 42 -13.12 3.10 16.54
N ARG A 43 -12.27 3.08 17.57
CA ARG A 43 -10.91 3.58 17.53
C ARG A 43 -9.92 2.54 18.01
N THR A 44 -8.73 2.53 17.38
CA THR A 44 -7.56 1.80 17.90
C THR A 44 -6.31 2.67 17.81
N ASN A 45 -5.34 2.37 18.67
CA ASN A 45 -4.03 3.02 18.68
C ASN A 45 -2.97 1.95 18.93
N SER A 46 -2.22 1.58 17.90
CA SER A 46 -1.21 0.54 17.97
C SER A 46 0.02 0.91 17.16
N GLY A 47 1.19 0.82 17.80
CA GLY A 47 2.48 1.04 17.14
C GLY A 47 2.62 2.41 16.46
N GLY A 48 2.05 3.47 17.04
CA GLY A 48 2.06 4.82 16.48
C GLY A 48 1.04 5.08 15.37
N ILE A 49 0.24 4.07 15.00
CA ILE A 49 -0.87 4.21 14.05
C ILE A 49 -2.15 4.40 14.86
N LYS A 50 -2.90 5.44 14.55
CA LYS A 50 -4.20 5.75 15.13
C LYS A 50 -5.24 5.58 14.06
N PHE A 51 -6.22 4.72 14.30
CA PHE A 51 -7.29 4.45 13.35
C PHE A 51 -8.65 4.75 13.97
N ILE A 52 -9.52 5.37 13.21
CA ILE A 52 -10.89 5.70 13.57
C ILE A 52 -11.79 5.27 12.42
N THR A 53 -12.84 4.54 12.74
CA THR A 53 -13.95 4.31 11.80
C THR A 53 -15.26 4.68 12.46
N ARG A 54 -16.24 5.08 11.67
CA ARG A 54 -17.58 5.47 12.14
C ARG A 54 -18.66 4.73 11.36
N ILE A 55 -19.64 4.23 12.10
CA ILE A 55 -20.80 3.54 11.55
C ILE A 55 -22.08 4.18 12.08
N PRO A 56 -23.21 4.09 11.36
CA PRO A 56 -24.50 4.51 11.86
C PRO A 56 -24.91 3.70 13.08
N CYS A 57 -25.57 4.34 14.04
CA CYS A 57 -26.18 3.66 15.18
C CYS A 57 -27.42 4.44 15.67
N THR A 58 -28.25 3.76 16.45
CA THR A 58 -29.23 4.41 17.32
C THR A 58 -28.73 4.29 18.76
N CYS A 59 -28.64 5.40 19.49
CA CYS A 59 -28.24 5.37 20.89
C CYS A 59 -29.15 6.26 21.75
N ASP A 60 -29.49 5.79 22.94
CA ASP A 60 -30.31 6.51 23.91
C ASP A 60 -29.52 7.53 24.75
N ARG A 61 -28.21 7.35 24.85
CA ARG A 61 -27.28 8.24 25.56
C ARG A 61 -25.88 8.11 24.99
N GLU A 62 -25.05 9.12 25.21
CA GLU A 62 -23.63 9.04 24.92
C GLU A 62 -22.97 7.98 25.82
N VAL A 63 -22.15 7.13 25.23
CA VAL A 63 -21.40 6.08 25.93
C VAL A 63 -19.98 6.02 25.42
N ASP A 64 -19.08 5.60 26.29
CA ASP A 64 -17.66 5.43 25.98
C ASP A 64 -17.12 4.24 26.76
N PHE A 65 -16.52 3.27 26.10
CA PHE A 65 -15.96 2.08 26.70
C PHE A 65 -14.88 1.46 25.84
N MET A 66 -14.04 0.62 26.43
CA MET A 66 -13.00 -0.12 25.73
C MET A 66 -13.14 -1.62 25.97
N VAL A 67 -12.82 -2.41 24.94
CA VAL A 67 -12.77 -3.88 25.01
C VAL A 67 -11.56 -4.42 24.29
N ASN A 68 -11.18 -5.66 24.63
CA ASN A 68 -10.14 -6.39 23.90
C ASN A 68 -10.60 -6.74 22.48
N ILE A 69 -9.80 -6.38 21.48
CA ILE A 69 -10.14 -6.56 20.07
C ILE A 69 -10.22 -8.03 19.67
N HIS A 70 -9.39 -8.89 20.24
CA HIS A 70 -9.39 -10.31 19.90
C HIS A 70 -10.69 -10.97 20.33
N LEU A 71 -11.19 -10.63 21.53
CA LEU A 71 -12.47 -11.14 22.01
C LEU A 71 -13.62 -10.71 21.10
N ILE A 72 -13.78 -9.40 20.89
CA ILE A 72 -14.90 -8.91 20.08
C ILE A 72 -14.79 -9.38 18.61
N SER A 73 -13.59 -9.40 18.01
CA SER A 73 -13.42 -9.84 16.63
C SER A 73 -13.65 -11.34 16.42
N SER A 74 -13.43 -12.15 17.48
CA SER A 74 -13.69 -13.59 17.43
C SER A 74 -15.15 -13.95 17.70
N THR A 75 -15.90 -13.10 18.40
CA THR A 75 -17.31 -13.35 18.74
C THR A 75 -18.28 -12.78 17.71
N LEU A 76 -17.98 -11.63 17.08
CA LEU A 76 -18.87 -10.98 16.12
C LEU A 76 -19.34 -11.90 14.97
N PRO A 77 -18.53 -12.81 14.39
CA PRO A 77 -18.97 -13.69 13.31
C PRO A 77 -20.12 -14.66 13.70
N PHE A 78 -20.35 -14.88 15.00
CA PHE A 78 -21.41 -15.75 15.48
C PHE A 78 -22.76 -15.04 15.62
N PHE A 79 -22.81 -13.71 15.53
CA PHE A 79 -24.06 -12.96 15.54
C PHE A 79 -24.67 -12.96 14.14
N LEU A 80 -25.72 -13.74 13.92
CA LEU A 80 -26.38 -13.91 12.63
C LEU A 80 -27.54 -12.94 12.40
N SER A 81 -28.06 -12.33 13.44
CA SER A 81 -29.13 -11.32 13.36
C SER A 81 -28.69 -10.08 12.61
N LYS A 82 -29.61 -9.41 11.90
CA LYS A 82 -29.33 -8.16 11.17
C LYS A 82 -28.91 -6.99 12.06
N SER A 83 -29.35 -6.98 13.32
CA SER A 83 -29.07 -5.93 14.29
C SER A 83 -28.46 -6.50 15.56
N LEU A 84 -27.57 -5.73 16.17
CA LEU A 84 -26.87 -6.03 17.41
C LEU A 84 -27.11 -4.92 18.40
N GLU A 85 -27.54 -5.29 19.61
CA GLU A 85 -27.64 -4.40 20.75
C GLU A 85 -26.33 -4.44 21.55
N ILE A 86 -25.86 -3.26 21.97
CA ILE A 86 -24.65 -3.11 22.79
C ILE A 86 -25.04 -2.35 24.05
N LEU A 87 -24.82 -2.99 25.18
CA LEU A 87 -25.30 -2.57 26.52
C LEU A 87 -24.10 -2.46 27.48
N PRO A 88 -23.42 -1.31 27.55
CA PRO A 88 -22.36 -1.09 28.52
C PRO A 88 -22.93 -0.95 29.94
N ASP A 89 -22.33 -1.67 30.89
CA ASP A 89 -22.59 -1.58 32.32
C ASP A 89 -21.33 -1.12 33.05
N ALA A 90 -21.30 0.17 33.39
CA ALA A 90 -20.16 0.76 34.09
C ALA A 90 -19.99 0.24 35.55
N LYS A 91 -21.05 -0.23 36.19
CA LYS A 91 -20.96 -0.77 37.58
C LYS A 91 -20.33 -2.15 37.59
N LYS A 92 -20.62 -2.96 36.59
CA LYS A 92 -20.04 -4.31 36.42
C LYS A 92 -18.72 -4.32 35.66
N GLU A 93 -18.30 -3.19 35.09
CA GLU A 93 -17.16 -3.09 34.19
C GLU A 93 -17.24 -4.08 33.01
N THR A 94 -18.46 -4.25 32.45
CA THR A 94 -18.73 -5.16 31.36
C THR A 94 -19.52 -4.45 30.26
N VAL A 95 -19.53 -5.06 29.08
CA VAL A 95 -20.43 -4.72 28.00
C VAL A 95 -21.08 -5.98 27.45
N LEU A 96 -22.40 -5.98 27.36
CA LEU A 96 -23.16 -7.07 26.77
C LEU A 96 -23.46 -6.77 25.30
N PHE A 97 -23.01 -7.64 24.40
CA PHE A 97 -23.39 -7.71 23.00
C PHE A 97 -24.52 -8.73 22.88
N LYS A 98 -25.67 -8.31 22.36
CA LYS A 98 -26.87 -9.13 22.37
C LYS A 98 -27.59 -9.09 21.02
N SER A 99 -27.99 -10.27 20.54
CA SER A 99 -28.94 -10.46 19.44
C SER A 99 -30.10 -11.34 19.92
N LYS A 100 -30.99 -11.74 19.00
CA LYS A 100 -32.07 -12.68 19.35
C LYS A 100 -31.56 -14.04 19.83
N GLU A 101 -30.47 -14.52 19.21
CA GLU A 101 -29.99 -15.89 19.39
C GLU A 101 -28.76 -15.99 20.32
N LEU A 102 -28.02 -14.89 20.48
CA LEU A 102 -26.71 -14.91 21.12
C LEU A 102 -26.52 -13.70 22.03
N GLN A 103 -25.92 -13.97 23.19
CA GLN A 103 -25.45 -12.93 24.12
C GLN A 103 -24.02 -13.22 24.53
N VAL A 104 -23.17 -12.19 24.46
CA VAL A 104 -21.77 -12.27 24.88
C VAL A 104 -21.45 -11.08 25.76
N GLU A 105 -21.04 -11.35 26.98
CA GLU A 105 -20.58 -10.33 27.94
C GLU A 105 -19.07 -10.28 27.96
N ILE A 106 -18.49 -9.08 27.72
CA ILE A 106 -17.05 -8.85 27.65
C ILE A 106 -16.67 -7.84 28.75
N LYS A 107 -15.61 -8.13 29.50
CA LYS A 107 -15.03 -7.17 30.45
C LYS A 107 -14.48 -5.95 29.72
N THR A 108 -14.75 -4.76 30.26
CA THR A 108 -14.20 -3.53 29.74
C THR A 108 -12.76 -3.31 30.23
N ILE A 109 -12.02 -2.53 29.47
CA ILE A 109 -10.69 -2.04 29.83
C ILE A 109 -10.87 -0.61 30.34
N PRO A 110 -10.21 -0.19 31.44
CA PRO A 110 -10.35 1.16 31.98
C PRO A 110 -9.97 2.22 30.96
N LEU A 111 -10.82 3.23 30.76
CA LEU A 111 -10.58 4.32 29.82
C LEU A 111 -9.35 5.18 30.17
N ALA A 112 -8.98 5.22 31.45
CA ALA A 112 -7.81 5.97 31.93
C ALA A 112 -6.49 5.54 31.28
N VAL A 113 -6.41 4.29 30.80
CA VAL A 113 -5.21 3.78 30.11
C VAL A 113 -5.15 4.18 28.61
N TRP A 114 -6.22 4.76 28.08
CA TRP A 114 -6.24 5.24 26.69
C TRP A 114 -5.39 6.50 26.57
N ALA A 115 -4.30 6.41 25.86
CA ALA A 115 -3.51 7.61 25.51
C ALA A 115 -4.35 8.56 24.64
N SER A 116 -4.79 9.67 25.24
CA SER A 116 -5.46 10.72 24.47
C SER A 116 -4.45 11.38 23.53
N TYR A 117 -4.85 11.61 22.31
CA TYR A 117 -4.06 12.41 21.36
C TYR A 117 -4.97 13.44 20.69
N LYS A 118 -4.40 14.60 20.45
CA LYS A 118 -5.09 15.63 19.67
C LYS A 118 -4.94 15.29 18.19
N ILE A 119 -6.05 15.16 17.48
CA ILE A 119 -6.05 15.10 16.03
C ILE A 119 -5.72 16.50 15.53
N ARG A 120 -4.75 16.60 14.64
CA ARG A 120 -4.38 17.85 14.01
C ARG A 120 -5.53 18.39 13.15
N SER A 121 -5.80 19.67 13.26
CA SER A 121 -6.83 20.35 12.46
C SER A 121 -6.27 21.06 11.22
N VAL A 122 -4.99 21.42 11.23
CA VAL A 122 -4.31 22.14 10.14
C VAL A 122 -3.24 21.24 9.53
N TRP A 123 -3.25 21.17 8.20
CA TRP A 123 -2.34 20.35 7.40
C TRP A 123 -1.65 21.22 6.35
N ASN A 124 -0.37 20.96 6.06
CA ASN A 124 0.38 21.70 5.03
C ASN A 124 0.01 21.21 3.62
N ILE A 125 -0.29 19.90 3.50
CA ILE A 125 -0.71 19.27 2.26
C ILE A 125 -2.04 18.57 2.55
N ASP A 126 -3.02 18.75 1.68
CA ASP A 126 -4.32 18.06 1.70
C ASP A 126 -4.74 17.78 0.26
N ILE A 127 -4.60 16.54 -0.18
CA ILE A 127 -4.87 16.09 -1.54
C ILE A 127 -6.10 15.21 -1.51
N SER A 128 -7.02 15.46 -2.43
CA SER A 128 -8.20 14.62 -2.64
C SER A 128 -8.05 13.77 -3.90
N VAL A 129 -8.20 12.46 -3.78
CA VAL A 129 -8.10 11.50 -4.88
C VAL A 129 -9.19 10.44 -4.76
N GLY A 130 -9.69 9.92 -5.87
CA GLY A 130 -10.61 8.77 -5.86
C GLY A 130 -9.95 7.52 -5.29
N ALA A 131 -10.69 6.75 -4.50
CA ALA A 131 -10.15 5.51 -3.89
C ALA A 131 -9.63 4.54 -4.95
N GLU A 132 -10.34 4.33 -6.04
CA GLU A 132 -9.93 3.44 -7.13
C GLU A 132 -8.61 3.90 -7.78
N THR A 133 -8.48 5.20 -8.01
CA THR A 133 -7.26 5.82 -8.54
C THR A 133 -6.08 5.60 -7.60
N LEU A 134 -6.26 5.88 -6.30
CA LEU A 134 -5.21 5.65 -5.30
C LEU A 134 -4.80 4.17 -5.23
N VAL A 135 -5.79 3.26 -5.22
CA VAL A 135 -5.55 1.81 -5.23
C VAL A 135 -4.75 1.40 -6.47
N SER A 136 -5.09 1.92 -7.65
CA SER A 136 -4.37 1.67 -8.89
C SER A 136 -2.92 2.14 -8.80
N LEU A 137 -2.67 3.40 -8.43
CA LEU A 137 -1.34 3.98 -8.29
C LEU A 137 -0.46 3.20 -7.30
N VAL A 138 -0.99 2.88 -6.12
CA VAL A 138 -0.24 2.14 -5.09
C VAL A 138 0.03 0.69 -5.53
N ASN A 139 -0.94 0.00 -6.12
CA ASN A 139 -0.74 -1.36 -6.62
C ASN A 139 0.29 -1.41 -7.75
N ARG A 140 0.37 -0.34 -8.55
CA ARG A 140 1.31 -0.22 -9.68
C ARG A 140 2.75 0.03 -9.21
N THR A 141 2.95 0.68 -8.06
CA THR A 141 4.26 1.14 -7.61
C THR A 141 4.81 0.40 -6.39
N SER A 142 3.94 -0.15 -5.55
CA SER A 142 4.32 -0.72 -4.25
C SER A 142 5.18 -1.99 -4.31
N TYR A 143 5.33 -2.62 -5.48
CA TYR A 143 6.22 -3.77 -5.64
C TYR A 143 7.70 -3.36 -5.59
N ALA A 144 8.00 -2.12 -5.97
CA ALA A 144 9.36 -1.56 -5.96
C ALA A 144 9.77 -1.01 -4.57
N SER A 145 8.92 -1.15 -3.56
CA SER A 145 9.20 -0.72 -2.19
C SER A 145 9.46 -1.92 -1.29
N ASP A 146 10.45 -1.83 -0.41
CA ASP A 146 10.69 -2.82 0.63
C ASP A 146 9.58 -2.72 1.70
N THR A 147 9.02 -3.85 2.10
CA THR A 147 7.96 -3.92 3.11
C THR A 147 8.42 -4.53 4.43
N LYS A 148 9.68 -4.95 4.53
CA LYS A 148 10.21 -5.66 5.69
C LYS A 148 10.57 -4.70 6.83
N ASP A 149 11.17 -3.57 6.51
CA ASP A 149 11.55 -2.56 7.50
C ASP A 149 10.77 -1.26 7.29
N SER A 150 9.92 -0.90 8.28
CA SER A 150 9.09 0.31 8.22
C SER A 150 9.83 1.59 8.62
N THR A 151 11.10 1.50 9.00
CA THR A 151 11.94 2.64 9.41
C THR A 151 12.86 3.14 8.30
N ASP A 152 12.94 2.41 7.19
CA ASP A 152 13.78 2.72 6.05
C ASP A 152 12.99 3.44 4.95
N ASN A 153 13.62 4.37 4.23
CA ASN A 153 13.05 5.05 3.05
C ASN A 153 12.57 4.07 1.98
N ARG A 154 13.24 2.92 1.84
CA ARG A 154 12.84 1.83 0.92
C ARG A 154 11.48 1.25 1.22
N ALA A 155 10.99 1.40 2.45
CA ALA A 155 9.67 0.94 2.87
C ALA A 155 8.56 1.97 2.68
N MET A 156 8.87 3.11 2.04
CA MET A 156 7.94 4.21 1.81
C MET A 156 7.52 4.28 0.35
N LEU A 157 6.31 4.78 0.11
CA LEU A 157 5.92 5.34 -1.18
C LEU A 157 5.97 6.87 -1.07
N ASN A 158 6.57 7.49 -2.07
CA ASN A 158 6.56 8.94 -2.22
C ASN A 158 5.36 9.38 -3.05
N PHE A 159 4.60 10.31 -2.53
CA PHE A 159 3.48 10.97 -3.18
C PHE A 159 3.92 12.38 -3.56
N SER A 160 3.83 12.70 -4.84
CA SER A 160 4.18 14.02 -5.36
C SER A 160 2.97 14.63 -6.05
N VAL A 161 2.72 15.90 -5.83
CA VAL A 161 1.61 16.67 -6.42
C VAL A 161 2.14 17.50 -7.55
N THR A 162 1.45 17.49 -8.70
CA THR A 162 1.79 18.35 -9.84
C THR A 162 1.42 19.82 -9.55
N SER A 163 2.05 20.75 -10.25
CA SER A 163 1.89 22.20 -10.08
C SER A 163 0.46 22.71 -10.27
N ASP A 164 -0.35 21.97 -11.04
CA ASP A 164 -1.77 22.30 -11.24
C ASP A 164 -2.70 21.70 -10.16
N GLU A 165 -2.15 21.06 -9.13
CA GLU A 165 -2.84 20.35 -8.04
C GLU A 165 -3.79 19.22 -8.51
N LYS A 166 -3.78 18.87 -9.81
CA LYS A 166 -4.68 17.86 -10.39
C LYS A 166 -4.01 16.52 -10.58
N GLY A 167 -2.68 16.50 -10.67
CA GLY A 167 -1.90 15.29 -10.87
C GLY A 167 -1.33 14.74 -9.57
N LEU A 168 -1.43 13.44 -9.37
CA LEU A 168 -0.78 12.72 -8.28
C LEU A 168 0.20 11.71 -8.88
N LYS A 169 1.46 11.82 -8.49
CA LYS A 169 2.53 10.89 -8.85
C LYS A 169 2.92 10.08 -7.62
N VAL A 170 3.01 8.77 -7.78
CA VAL A 170 3.43 7.85 -6.71
C VAL A 170 4.67 7.11 -7.15
N THR A 171 5.69 7.10 -6.30
CA THR A 171 6.98 6.44 -6.56
C THR A 171 7.33 5.50 -5.43
N GLY A 172 7.71 4.26 -5.77
CA GLY A 172 8.35 3.29 -4.89
C GLY A 172 9.78 2.99 -5.37
N LEU A 173 10.69 2.73 -4.44
CA LEU A 173 12.07 2.32 -4.76
C LEU A 173 12.68 1.47 -3.64
N ASP A 174 13.63 0.57 -4.01
CA ASP A 174 14.39 -0.27 -3.09
C ASP A 174 15.90 -0.33 -3.41
N PHE A 175 16.46 0.68 -4.07
CA PHE A 175 17.83 0.81 -4.62
C PHE A 175 18.15 -0.08 -5.83
N TYR A 176 17.43 -1.16 -6.04
CA TYR A 176 17.64 -2.07 -7.18
C TYR A 176 16.61 -1.85 -8.29
N ARG A 177 15.51 -1.24 -7.94
CA ARG A 177 14.40 -0.92 -8.85
C ARG A 177 13.61 0.27 -8.33
N SER A 178 12.91 0.91 -9.26
CA SER A 178 11.87 1.89 -8.93
C SER A 178 10.67 1.72 -9.83
N ALA A 179 9.53 2.16 -9.33
CA ALA A 179 8.29 2.25 -10.10
C ALA A 179 7.64 3.59 -9.80
N THR A 180 7.33 4.34 -10.83
CA THR A 180 6.61 5.61 -10.75
C THR A 180 5.38 5.54 -11.64
N CYS A 181 4.23 5.95 -11.10
CA CYS A 181 2.97 6.04 -11.84
C CYS A 181 2.27 7.35 -11.48
N ALA A 182 1.56 7.94 -12.44
CA ALA A 182 0.92 9.24 -12.28
C ALA A 182 -0.54 9.22 -12.78
N THR A 183 -1.36 10.15 -12.32
CA THR A 183 -2.70 10.40 -12.86
C THR A 183 -2.68 11.28 -14.11
N GLY A 184 -1.57 11.90 -14.41
CA GLY A 184 -1.28 12.69 -15.61
C GLY A 184 -0.02 12.19 -16.29
N LYS A 185 0.65 13.07 -17.06
CA LYS A 185 1.92 12.70 -17.70
C LYS A 185 3.01 12.51 -16.65
N ILE A 186 3.85 11.50 -16.86
CA ILE A 186 4.92 11.13 -15.93
C ILE A 186 5.94 12.24 -15.69
N ASN A 187 6.13 13.12 -16.66
CA ASN A 187 7.11 14.21 -16.63
C ASN A 187 6.54 15.55 -16.15
N ASP A 188 5.28 15.59 -15.68
CA ASP A 188 4.70 16.82 -15.15
C ASP A 188 5.51 17.31 -13.94
N PRO A 189 5.80 18.63 -13.86
CA PRO A 189 6.51 19.21 -12.72
C PRO A 189 5.78 18.91 -11.40
N VAL A 190 6.52 18.70 -10.33
CA VAL A 190 5.96 18.49 -8.99
C VAL A 190 6.36 19.62 -8.06
N GLU A 191 5.42 20.11 -7.25
CA GLU A 191 5.68 21.17 -6.28
C GLU A 191 5.92 20.63 -4.87
N ASN A 192 5.14 19.62 -4.48
CA ASN A 192 5.17 19.08 -3.14
C ASN A 192 5.27 17.57 -3.15
N SER A 193 6.03 17.03 -2.20
CA SER A 193 6.12 15.59 -2.01
C SER A 193 6.07 15.20 -0.53
N PHE A 194 5.59 13.99 -0.27
CA PHE A 194 5.58 13.42 1.06
C PHE A 194 5.54 11.89 0.98
N THR A 195 5.94 11.23 2.05
CA THR A 195 6.02 9.78 2.11
C THR A 195 4.96 9.19 3.02
N ILE A 196 4.49 7.99 2.68
CA ILE A 196 3.62 7.14 3.51
C ILE A 196 4.20 5.73 3.53
N PRO A 197 4.23 5.04 4.70
CA PRO A 197 4.71 3.67 4.75
C PRO A 197 3.90 2.73 3.87
N THR A 198 4.57 2.00 2.98
CA THR A 198 3.96 1.07 2.02
C THR A 198 3.11 0.01 2.73
N LYS A 199 3.58 -0.50 3.87
CA LYS A 199 2.85 -1.48 4.68
C LYS A 199 1.52 -0.92 5.17
N THR A 200 1.49 0.32 5.64
CA THR A 200 0.25 0.99 6.09
C THR A 200 -0.73 1.15 4.94
N LEU A 201 -0.24 1.60 3.77
CA LEU A 201 -1.08 1.72 2.58
C LEU A 201 -1.69 0.37 2.18
N LYS A 202 -0.87 -0.68 2.02
CA LYS A 202 -1.36 -2.02 1.65
C LYS A 202 -2.44 -2.56 2.58
N VAL A 203 -2.37 -2.23 3.86
CA VAL A 203 -3.35 -2.65 4.85
C VAL A 203 -4.67 -1.87 4.75
N ILE A 204 -4.62 -0.55 4.46
CA ILE A 204 -5.82 0.30 4.43
C ILE A 204 -6.53 0.28 3.07
N LEU A 205 -5.80 0.08 1.95
CA LEU A 205 -6.34 0.15 0.59
C LEU A 205 -7.64 -0.62 0.38
N PRO A 206 -7.81 -1.89 0.86
CA PRO A 206 -9.04 -2.66 0.64
C PRO A 206 -10.30 -2.04 1.24
N TYR A 207 -10.13 -1.08 2.14
CA TYR A 207 -11.23 -0.45 2.89
C TYR A 207 -11.54 0.97 2.42
N LEU A 208 -10.72 1.54 1.53
CA LEU A 208 -10.93 2.88 0.99
C LEU A 208 -12.11 2.87 0.03
N LYS A 209 -13.00 3.85 0.18
CA LYS A 209 -14.16 4.06 -0.70
C LYS A 209 -14.39 5.54 -0.93
N GLY A 210 -14.90 5.90 -2.12
CA GLY A 210 -15.22 7.27 -2.47
C GLY A 210 -13.99 8.16 -2.56
N THR A 211 -14.07 9.37 -2.05
CA THR A 211 -12.96 10.33 -2.03
C THR A 211 -12.05 10.05 -0.84
N VAL A 212 -10.76 9.96 -1.12
CA VAL A 212 -9.69 9.79 -0.14
C VAL A 212 -8.93 11.09 -0.02
N HIS A 213 -8.74 11.56 1.21
CA HIS A 213 -7.87 12.69 1.52
C HIS A 213 -6.54 12.19 2.06
N LEU A 214 -5.46 12.58 1.40
CA LEU A 214 -4.09 12.35 1.84
C LEU A 214 -3.55 13.65 2.40
N LYS A 215 -3.13 13.65 3.67
CA LYS A 215 -2.73 14.86 4.38
C LYS A 215 -1.35 14.71 4.98
N LYS A 216 -0.59 15.81 5.04
CA LYS A 216 0.76 15.85 5.61
C LYS A 216 0.99 17.12 6.42
N TYR A 217 1.71 16.98 7.54
CA TYR A 217 2.28 18.08 8.32
C TYR A 217 3.54 17.59 9.04
N GLY A 218 4.69 18.14 8.70
CA GLY A 218 5.98 17.64 9.23
C GLY A 218 6.11 16.13 8.99
N ASN A 219 6.29 15.34 10.04
CA ASN A 219 6.37 13.88 9.98
C ASN A 219 5.02 13.17 10.18
N GLU A 220 3.93 13.91 10.41
CA GLU A 220 2.60 13.36 10.56
C GLU A 220 1.92 13.21 9.20
N TYR A 221 1.23 12.10 8.97
CA TYR A 221 0.36 11.93 7.82
C TYR A 221 -1.03 11.46 8.25
N ALA A 222 -2.02 11.72 7.41
CA ALA A 222 -3.35 11.15 7.55
C ALA A 222 -3.88 10.65 6.20
N ILE A 223 -4.64 9.55 6.27
CA ILE A 223 -5.43 9.01 5.16
C ILE A 223 -6.86 8.95 5.65
N SER A 224 -7.77 9.66 5.01
CA SER A 224 -9.16 9.70 5.47
C SER A 224 -10.17 9.63 4.33
N THR A 225 -11.31 9.07 4.65
CA THR A 225 -12.52 9.06 3.81
C THR A 225 -13.68 9.63 4.63
N GLU A 226 -14.88 9.61 4.08
CA GLU A 226 -16.07 10.00 4.84
C GLU A 226 -16.26 9.14 6.11
N THR A 227 -15.95 7.85 6.06
CA THR A 227 -16.28 6.90 7.14
C THR A 227 -15.12 6.52 8.02
N MET A 228 -13.87 6.80 7.62
CA MET A 228 -12.70 6.41 8.40
C MET A 228 -11.54 7.40 8.27
N ALA A 229 -10.64 7.36 9.25
CA ALA A 229 -9.38 8.10 9.21
C ALA A 229 -8.27 7.28 9.88
N LEU A 230 -7.09 7.33 9.27
CA LEU A 230 -5.85 6.76 9.78
C LEU A 230 -4.83 7.89 9.92
N TYR A 231 -4.15 7.92 11.05
CA TYR A 231 -3.07 8.87 11.33
C TYR A 231 -1.81 8.09 11.69
N GLY A 232 -0.68 8.56 11.21
CA GLY A 232 0.61 7.94 11.48
C GLY A 232 1.75 8.94 11.39
N HIS A 233 2.96 8.42 11.60
CA HIS A 233 4.21 9.17 11.48
C HIS A 233 5.13 8.50 10.47
N THR A 234 5.84 9.29 9.70
CA THR A 234 6.96 8.85 8.87
C THR A 234 8.26 9.09 9.62
N PRO A 235 9.32 8.29 9.38
CA PRO A 235 10.66 8.64 9.83
C PRO A 235 11.05 10.04 9.34
N ALA A 236 11.86 10.75 10.12
CA ALA A 236 12.45 12.05 9.73
C ALA A 236 13.65 11.82 8.80
N ILE A 237 13.43 11.14 7.68
CA ILE A 237 14.45 10.80 6.69
C ILE A 237 13.96 11.30 5.33
N ASP A 238 14.81 12.04 4.60
CA ASP A 238 14.48 12.49 3.27
C ASP A 238 14.34 11.31 2.30
N TYR A 239 13.30 11.34 1.48
CA TYR A 239 13.11 10.34 0.44
C TYR A 239 14.13 10.59 -0.68
N TYR A 240 14.75 9.50 -1.16
CA TYR A 240 15.74 9.61 -2.23
C TYR A 240 15.05 10.05 -3.53
N ASP A 241 15.43 11.22 -4.04
CA ASP A 241 14.92 11.73 -5.30
C ASP A 241 15.60 11.03 -6.48
N ILE A 242 14.80 10.31 -7.27
CA ILE A 242 15.24 9.61 -8.47
C ILE A 242 14.93 10.35 -9.76
N SER A 243 14.40 11.57 -9.71
CA SER A 243 13.99 12.34 -10.89
C SER A 243 15.14 12.47 -11.91
N THR A 244 16.34 12.81 -11.45
CA THR A 244 17.54 12.91 -12.29
C THR A 244 17.98 11.58 -12.93
N LEU A 245 17.64 10.44 -12.32
CA LEU A 245 17.88 9.12 -12.91
C LEU A 245 16.83 8.80 -13.97
N LEU A 246 15.57 9.15 -13.72
CA LEU A 246 14.46 8.93 -14.65
C LEU A 246 14.62 9.80 -15.92
N GLU A 247 15.16 11.02 -15.78
CA GLU A 247 15.49 11.91 -16.90
C GLU A 247 16.60 11.33 -17.81
N LYS A 248 17.49 10.50 -17.27
CA LYS A 248 18.57 9.83 -18.01
C LYS A 248 18.12 8.54 -18.71
N CYS A 249 16.82 8.35 -18.91
CA CYS A 249 16.29 7.23 -19.69
C CYS A 249 16.94 7.22 -21.08
N PRO A 250 17.56 6.11 -21.53
CA PRO A 250 18.20 6.03 -22.83
C PRO A 250 17.22 6.24 -23.99
N GLU A 251 17.73 6.60 -25.16
CA GLU A 251 16.92 6.70 -26.38
C GLU A 251 16.71 5.35 -27.07
N ASP A 252 17.70 4.45 -26.97
CA ASP A 252 17.61 3.13 -27.57
C ASP A 252 16.55 2.28 -26.88
N SER A 253 15.73 1.62 -27.66
CA SER A 253 14.61 0.83 -27.14
C SER A 253 14.23 -0.32 -28.04
N VAL A 254 13.61 -1.34 -27.45
CA VAL A 254 12.97 -2.46 -28.15
C VAL A 254 11.52 -2.58 -27.74
N MET A 255 10.68 -2.98 -28.69
CA MET A 255 9.27 -3.28 -28.45
C MET A 255 9.12 -4.79 -28.25
N ILE A 256 8.53 -5.22 -27.16
CA ILE A 256 8.49 -6.62 -26.74
C ILE A 256 7.04 -7.01 -26.42
N ASP A 257 6.61 -8.19 -26.85
CA ASP A 257 5.38 -8.80 -26.35
C ASP A 257 5.56 -9.16 -24.86
N LYS A 258 4.75 -8.55 -24.01
CA LYS A 258 4.87 -8.65 -22.55
C LYS A 258 4.71 -10.08 -22.05
N ASP A 259 3.68 -10.76 -22.53
CA ASP A 259 3.33 -12.09 -22.00
C ASP A 259 4.38 -13.14 -22.44
N CYS A 260 4.92 -12.98 -23.64
CA CYS A 260 6.04 -13.78 -24.12
C CYS A 260 7.30 -13.55 -23.28
N PHE A 261 7.64 -12.29 -23.04
CA PHE A 261 8.82 -11.92 -22.25
C PHE A 261 8.69 -12.37 -20.78
N LEU A 262 7.52 -12.18 -20.16
CA LEU A 262 7.25 -12.64 -18.81
C LEU A 262 7.42 -14.16 -18.70
N ARG A 263 6.81 -14.93 -19.60
CA ARG A 263 6.93 -16.39 -19.62
C ARG A 263 8.39 -16.86 -19.74
N TYR A 264 9.20 -16.19 -20.58
CA TYR A 264 10.61 -16.55 -20.74
C TYR A 264 11.44 -16.19 -19.51
N CYS A 265 11.15 -15.08 -18.85
CA CYS A 265 11.76 -14.74 -17.57
C CYS A 265 11.36 -15.74 -16.47
N GLU A 266 10.10 -16.21 -16.44
CA GLU A 266 9.63 -17.23 -15.48
C GLU A 266 10.36 -18.55 -15.67
N VAL A 267 10.50 -19.03 -16.91
CA VAL A 267 11.26 -20.25 -17.23
C VAL A 267 12.74 -20.09 -16.86
N ALA A 268 13.34 -18.95 -17.20
CA ALA A 268 14.74 -18.67 -16.85
C ALA A 268 14.96 -18.61 -15.32
N ALA A 269 13.99 -18.07 -14.57
CA ALA A 269 14.02 -18.03 -13.11
C ALA A 269 13.93 -19.42 -12.44
N ILE A 270 13.36 -20.43 -13.10
CA ILE A 270 13.38 -21.83 -12.62
C ILE A 270 14.81 -22.37 -12.65
N VAL A 271 15.57 -22.05 -13.71
CA VAL A 271 16.96 -22.51 -13.89
C VAL A 271 17.90 -21.72 -12.98
N ASN A 272 17.72 -20.41 -12.87
CA ASN A 272 18.52 -19.56 -11.99
C ASN A 272 17.66 -18.46 -11.35
N LYS A 273 17.38 -18.60 -10.05
CA LYS A 273 16.56 -17.65 -9.29
C LYS A 273 17.22 -16.31 -9.02
N MET A 274 18.56 -16.25 -9.11
CA MET A 274 19.31 -15.05 -8.73
C MET A 274 19.60 -14.14 -9.91
N LYS A 275 19.88 -14.72 -11.08
CA LYS A 275 20.28 -13.94 -12.25
C LYS A 275 19.87 -14.61 -13.57
N ILE A 276 19.43 -13.77 -14.50
CA ILE A 276 19.22 -14.13 -15.91
C ILE A 276 19.95 -13.14 -16.79
N PHE A 277 20.20 -13.55 -18.04
CA PHE A 277 20.81 -12.67 -19.03
C PHE A 277 19.75 -12.27 -20.06
N ILE A 278 19.75 -10.97 -20.42
CA ILE A 278 18.96 -10.39 -21.48
C ILE A 278 19.93 -9.92 -22.55
N ASN A 279 19.99 -10.65 -23.65
CA ASN A 279 20.83 -10.35 -24.81
C ASN A 279 19.99 -9.65 -25.88
N ILE A 280 20.29 -8.40 -26.17
CA ILE A 280 19.63 -7.61 -27.21
C ILE A 280 20.52 -7.65 -28.46
N GLN A 281 19.98 -8.20 -29.55
CA GLN A 281 20.62 -8.28 -30.87
C GLN A 281 19.80 -7.50 -31.90
N GLU A 282 20.29 -7.37 -33.13
CA GLU A 282 19.63 -6.58 -34.18
C GLU A 282 18.19 -7.03 -34.47
N GLU A 283 17.95 -8.35 -34.51
CA GLU A 283 16.68 -8.95 -34.91
C GLU A 283 15.92 -9.68 -33.80
N TYR A 284 16.55 -9.85 -32.64
CA TYR A 284 15.91 -10.55 -31.53
C TYR A 284 16.43 -10.09 -30.17
N LEU A 285 15.63 -10.34 -29.16
CA LEU A 285 16.00 -10.32 -27.75
C LEU A 285 16.02 -11.76 -27.23
N GLU A 286 17.11 -12.17 -26.60
CA GLU A 286 17.27 -13.49 -25.99
C GLU A 286 17.22 -13.38 -24.48
N VAL A 287 16.42 -14.24 -23.85
CA VAL A 287 16.41 -14.43 -22.40
C VAL A 287 17.07 -15.78 -22.10
N SER A 288 18.15 -15.76 -21.34
CA SER A 288 18.89 -16.98 -21.02
C SER A 288 19.24 -17.08 -19.54
N ALA A 289 19.41 -18.30 -19.08
CA ALA A 289 19.92 -18.63 -17.75
C ALA A 289 20.65 -19.95 -17.76
N SER A 290 21.65 -20.06 -16.88
CA SER A 290 22.37 -21.32 -16.62
C SER A 290 22.47 -21.55 -15.11
N GLY A 291 22.41 -22.80 -14.71
CA GLY A 291 22.52 -23.25 -13.32
C GLY A 291 22.91 -24.72 -13.23
N ASN A 292 23.00 -25.24 -12.01
CA ASN A 292 23.42 -26.64 -11.77
C ASN A 292 22.49 -27.67 -12.41
N GLY A 293 21.23 -27.31 -12.69
CA GLY A 293 20.21 -28.20 -13.26
C GLY A 293 20.04 -28.09 -14.78
N GLY A 294 20.75 -27.16 -15.45
CA GLY A 294 20.63 -27.00 -16.90
C GLY A 294 20.81 -25.57 -17.40
N LYS A 295 20.41 -25.39 -18.66
CA LYS A 295 20.47 -24.12 -19.37
C LYS A 295 19.16 -23.87 -20.11
N VAL A 296 18.76 -22.63 -20.24
CA VAL A 296 17.61 -22.20 -21.04
C VAL A 296 18.00 -20.98 -21.88
N GLU A 297 17.55 -20.97 -23.12
CA GLU A 297 17.72 -19.87 -24.08
C GLU A 297 16.42 -19.73 -24.87
N ASN A 298 15.80 -18.56 -24.81
CA ASN A 298 14.57 -18.27 -25.54
C ASN A 298 14.70 -16.94 -26.27
N LYS A 299 14.24 -16.89 -27.53
CA LYS A 299 14.34 -15.70 -28.39
C LYS A 299 12.96 -15.11 -28.66
N ILE A 300 12.90 -13.78 -28.64
CA ILE A 300 11.74 -12.97 -29.02
C ILE A 300 12.17 -12.12 -30.22
N GLU A 301 11.46 -12.22 -31.32
CA GLU A 301 11.70 -11.38 -32.48
C GLU A 301 11.43 -9.92 -32.12
N THR A 302 12.42 -9.08 -32.35
CA THR A 302 12.32 -7.63 -32.17
C THR A 302 13.46 -6.97 -32.96
N LYS A 303 13.31 -5.68 -33.26
CA LYS A 303 14.36 -4.92 -33.94
C LYS A 303 15.05 -3.97 -32.98
N SER A 304 16.35 -3.99 -32.96
CA SER A 304 17.18 -3.06 -32.20
C SER A 304 18.30 -2.44 -33.05
N ARG A 305 18.73 -1.23 -32.68
CA ARG A 305 19.83 -0.54 -33.33
C ARG A 305 21.18 -0.82 -32.66
N VAL A 306 21.12 -1.14 -31.36
CA VAL A 306 22.31 -1.27 -30.52
C VAL A 306 22.28 -2.62 -29.82
N LYS A 307 23.38 -3.34 -29.86
CA LYS A 307 23.54 -4.61 -29.12
C LYS A 307 23.92 -4.34 -27.68
N ALA A 308 23.33 -5.13 -26.76
CA ALA A 308 23.62 -5.04 -25.34
C ALA A 308 23.35 -6.38 -24.64
N THR A 309 24.07 -6.63 -23.55
CA THR A 309 23.85 -7.81 -22.69
C THR A 309 23.71 -7.36 -21.25
N TYR A 310 22.58 -7.65 -20.65
CA TYR A 310 22.28 -7.33 -19.26
C TYR A 310 22.23 -8.58 -18.40
N CYS A 311 22.82 -8.53 -17.20
CA CYS A 311 22.58 -9.49 -16.12
C CYS A 311 21.61 -8.86 -15.14
N VAL A 312 20.46 -9.49 -14.88
CA VAL A 312 19.40 -8.92 -14.03
C VAL A 312 18.82 -9.97 -13.08
N ASN A 313 18.27 -9.50 -11.99
CA ASN A 313 17.43 -10.34 -11.13
C ASN A 313 16.08 -10.59 -11.82
N PRO A 314 15.72 -11.86 -12.10
CA PRO A 314 14.48 -12.17 -12.81
C PRO A 314 13.23 -11.70 -12.06
N VAL A 315 13.24 -11.71 -10.70
CA VAL A 315 12.11 -11.25 -9.90
C VAL A 315 11.78 -9.79 -10.18
N PHE A 316 12.81 -8.94 -10.32
CA PHE A 316 12.60 -7.51 -10.57
C PHE A 316 11.97 -7.25 -11.95
N ILE A 317 12.42 -7.96 -12.97
CA ILE A 317 11.82 -7.88 -14.31
C ILE A 317 10.38 -8.40 -14.31
N MET A 318 10.14 -9.57 -13.70
CA MET A 318 8.80 -10.16 -13.61
C MET A 318 7.81 -9.26 -12.85
N ASP A 319 8.26 -8.58 -11.79
CA ASP A 319 7.41 -7.68 -11.03
C ASP A 319 6.98 -6.47 -11.87
N VAL A 320 7.89 -5.88 -12.66
CA VAL A 320 7.57 -4.84 -13.64
C VAL A 320 6.53 -5.36 -14.64
N LEU A 321 6.82 -6.49 -15.28
CA LEU A 321 5.96 -7.05 -16.34
C LEU A 321 4.54 -7.39 -15.83
N LYS A 322 4.42 -7.95 -14.63
CA LYS A 322 3.14 -8.27 -13.99
C LYS A 322 2.30 -7.03 -13.66
N LYS A 323 2.93 -5.88 -13.52
CA LYS A 323 2.26 -4.62 -13.20
C LYS A 323 2.06 -3.69 -14.40
N CYS A 324 2.73 -3.96 -15.50
CA CYS A 324 2.59 -3.22 -16.74
C CYS A 324 1.22 -3.50 -17.38
N PRO A 325 0.39 -2.49 -17.67
CA PRO A 325 -0.95 -2.71 -18.23
C PRO A 325 -0.91 -3.05 -19.72
N GLU A 326 0.13 -2.67 -20.44
CA GLU A 326 0.25 -2.83 -21.88
C GLU A 326 0.53 -4.28 -22.30
N LYS A 327 0.01 -4.72 -23.44
CA LYS A 327 0.34 -6.00 -24.07
C LYS A 327 1.71 -5.99 -24.74
N LYS A 328 2.09 -4.84 -25.33
CA LYS A 328 3.43 -4.61 -25.88
C LYS A 328 4.11 -3.54 -25.05
N ILE A 329 5.28 -3.85 -24.54
CA ILE A 329 6.07 -2.94 -23.70
C ILE A 329 7.26 -2.40 -24.47
N LYS A 330 7.58 -1.16 -24.18
CA LYS A 330 8.79 -0.51 -24.69
C LYS A 330 9.85 -0.54 -23.60
N MET A 331 10.89 -1.36 -23.81
CA MET A 331 12.05 -1.45 -22.91
C MET A 331 13.17 -0.58 -23.48
N TYR A 332 13.59 0.40 -22.69
CA TYR A 332 14.72 1.28 -23.02
C TYR A 332 15.98 0.76 -22.35
N TYR A 333 17.10 0.86 -23.06
CA TYR A 333 18.37 0.30 -22.62
C TYR A 333 19.55 1.08 -23.21
N SER A 334 20.74 0.87 -22.64
CA SER A 334 22.01 1.44 -23.11
C SER A 334 22.93 0.33 -23.59
N ARG A 335 23.87 0.66 -24.49
CA ARG A 335 24.99 -0.24 -24.82
C ARG A 335 25.85 -0.62 -23.59
N TYR A 336 25.79 0.21 -22.56
CA TYR A 336 26.54 -0.02 -21.33
C TYR A 336 25.67 -0.80 -20.34
N SER A 337 26.01 -2.07 -20.12
CA SER A 337 25.25 -3.00 -19.26
C SER A 337 25.24 -2.63 -17.76
N THR A 338 25.99 -1.60 -17.38
CA THR A 338 25.95 -1.03 -16.01
C THR A 338 24.85 0.00 -15.80
N LYS A 339 24.21 0.45 -16.88
CA LYS A 339 23.09 1.40 -16.82
C LYS A 339 21.78 0.66 -16.60
N PRO A 340 20.78 1.30 -15.95
CA PRO A 340 19.49 0.65 -15.74
C PRO A 340 18.73 0.35 -17.03
N LEU A 341 17.85 -0.67 -16.94
CA LEU A 341 16.77 -0.90 -17.89
C LEU A 341 15.56 -0.07 -17.47
N PHE A 342 14.86 0.52 -18.44
CA PHE A 342 13.63 1.27 -18.18
C PHE A 342 12.47 0.67 -18.99
N PHE A 343 11.29 0.69 -18.37
CA PHE A 343 10.02 0.32 -18.99
C PHE A 343 9.09 1.52 -18.85
N LYS A 344 8.74 2.17 -19.96
CA LYS A 344 8.04 3.45 -19.95
C LYS A 344 6.77 3.39 -20.78
N GLY A 345 5.65 3.78 -20.18
CA GLY A 345 4.39 4.14 -20.81
C GLY A 345 4.11 5.64 -20.70
N ASP A 346 2.88 6.05 -20.97
CA ASP A 346 2.50 7.46 -20.93
C ASP A 346 2.40 7.99 -19.49
N ASP A 347 1.91 7.17 -18.58
CA ASP A 347 1.62 7.51 -17.19
C ASP A 347 2.53 6.79 -16.17
N HIS A 348 3.50 6.03 -16.64
CA HIS A 348 4.41 5.28 -15.76
C HIS A 348 5.82 5.14 -16.33
N ILE A 349 6.76 4.96 -15.42
CA ILE A 349 8.14 4.58 -15.71
C ILE A 349 8.67 3.66 -14.60
N ASP A 350 9.17 2.52 -15.01
CA ASP A 350 9.81 1.54 -14.13
C ASP A 350 11.29 1.43 -14.49
N MET A 351 12.13 1.25 -13.50
CA MET A 351 13.58 1.11 -13.64
C MET A 351 14.05 -0.15 -12.92
N VAL A 352 14.93 -0.90 -13.55
CA VAL A 352 15.59 -2.08 -12.95
C VAL A 352 17.08 -1.95 -13.11
N MET A 353 17.81 -2.01 -11.99
CA MET A 353 19.28 -1.99 -11.98
C MET A 353 19.81 -3.36 -12.40
N PRO A 354 20.84 -3.41 -13.27
CA PRO A 354 21.55 -4.63 -13.58
C PRO A 354 22.40 -5.11 -12.38
N ILE A 355 22.64 -6.41 -12.34
CA ILE A 355 23.63 -7.00 -11.44
C ILE A 355 25.00 -6.70 -12.02
N GLN A 356 25.83 -6.02 -11.26
CA GLN A 356 27.23 -5.82 -11.61
C GLN A 356 28.01 -7.09 -11.24
N ASN A 357 28.76 -7.64 -12.20
CA ASN A 357 29.65 -8.78 -11.96
C ASN A 357 30.97 -8.31 -11.34
#